data_715f1ffb1ac91288ffe37d25e981ee8d
#
_entry.id   715f1ffb1ac91288ffe37d25e981ee8d
#
_cell.length_a   1.000
_cell.length_b   1.000
_cell.length_c   1.000
_cell.angle_alpha   90.00
_cell.angle_beta   90.00
_cell.angle_gamma   90.00
#
_symmetry.space_group_name_H-M   'P 1'
#
loop_
_entity.id
_entity.type
_entity.pdbx_description
1 polymer ?
#
loop_
_entity_poly.entity_id
_entity_poly.type
_entity_poly.pdbx_seq_one_letter_code
_entity_poly.pdbx_strand_id
1 'polypeptide(L)'
;MAVTTCVFDAYGTLFDVAAAARQAASEPDFAAIKDSWPQVAEHWRQKQLSYSWLRAVTGAHDDFWQVTQEGLDWALEKTGHDDNPALRARLLALYWELQAFTEVPKMLKTLKNAGLNTAILSNGSPAMLEGAVSSAGL
;
A
#
# COMPACT_ATOMS: atom_id res chain seq x y z
N MET A 1 -14.87 -17.58 -26.27
CA MET A 1 -15.35 -16.46 -25.45
C MET A 1 -14.28 -15.39 -25.41
N ALA A 2 -14.63 -14.14 -25.68
CA ALA A 2 -13.67 -13.04 -25.65
C ALA A 2 -13.55 -12.48 -24.22
N VAL A 3 -12.34 -12.10 -23.81
CA VAL A 3 -12.12 -11.36 -22.56
C VAL A 3 -12.66 -9.94 -22.74
N THR A 4 -13.45 -9.48 -21.79
CA THR A 4 -14.05 -8.14 -21.80
C THR A 4 -13.62 -7.27 -20.63
N THR A 5 -13.03 -7.86 -19.59
CA THR A 5 -12.66 -7.18 -18.36
C THR A 5 -11.33 -7.70 -17.82
N CYS A 6 -10.46 -6.78 -17.42
CA CYS A 6 -9.24 -7.07 -16.69
C CYS A 6 -9.43 -6.69 -15.22
N VAL A 7 -9.21 -7.64 -14.33
CA VAL A 7 -9.33 -7.43 -12.87
C VAL A 7 -7.94 -7.45 -12.25
N PHE A 8 -7.61 -6.43 -11.47
CA PHE A 8 -6.31 -6.23 -10.86
C PHE A 8 -6.39 -6.30 -9.34
N ASP A 9 -5.39 -6.91 -8.71
CA ASP A 9 -5.06 -6.57 -7.33
C ASP A 9 -4.57 -5.12 -7.24
N ALA A 10 -4.64 -4.52 -6.08
CA ALA A 10 -4.28 -3.12 -5.88
C ALA A 10 -2.87 -2.94 -5.29
N TYR A 11 -2.68 -3.31 -4.03
CA TYR A 11 -1.47 -3.03 -3.25
C TYR A 11 -0.32 -3.97 -3.62
N GLY A 12 0.73 -3.41 -4.21
CA GLY A 12 1.87 -4.16 -4.74
C GLY A 12 1.69 -4.62 -6.19
N THR A 13 0.55 -4.29 -6.83
CA THR A 13 0.27 -4.59 -8.24
C THR A 13 0.04 -3.31 -9.04
N LEU A 14 -0.90 -2.46 -8.64
CA LEU A 14 -1.12 -1.14 -9.22
C LEU A 14 -0.39 -0.05 -8.44
N PHE A 15 -0.37 -0.15 -7.11
CA PHE A 15 0.22 0.83 -6.21
C PHE A 15 1.51 0.32 -5.59
N ASP A 16 2.53 1.17 -5.61
CA ASP A 16 3.85 0.89 -5.02
C ASP A 16 3.79 1.06 -3.49
N VAL A 17 3.65 -0.04 -2.78
CA VAL A 17 3.54 -0.04 -1.32
C VAL A 17 4.80 0.45 -0.60
N ALA A 18 5.96 0.41 -1.24
CA ALA A 18 7.20 0.94 -0.70
C ALA A 18 7.31 2.47 -0.85
N ALA A 19 6.45 3.08 -1.67
CA ALA A 19 6.50 4.51 -1.93
C ALA A 19 6.29 5.35 -0.68
N ALA A 20 5.45 4.91 0.26
CA ALA A 20 5.21 5.62 1.52
C ALA A 20 6.51 5.79 2.33
N ALA A 21 7.24 4.70 2.57
CA ALA A 21 8.51 4.75 3.31
C ALA A 21 9.60 5.51 2.54
N ARG A 22 9.69 5.29 1.23
CA ARG A 22 10.64 5.99 0.37
C ARG A 22 10.40 7.50 0.37
N GLN A 23 9.17 7.95 0.28
CA GLN A 23 8.82 9.37 0.30
C GLN A 23 9.11 10.00 1.66
N ALA A 24 8.68 9.36 2.75
CA ALA A 24 8.97 9.85 4.11
C ALA A 24 10.48 10.00 4.33
N ALA A 25 11.28 9.04 3.87
CA ALA A 25 12.74 9.09 3.98
C ALA A 25 13.39 10.27 3.25
N SER A 26 12.72 10.85 2.25
CA SER A 26 13.18 12.04 1.53
C SER A 26 12.81 13.35 2.23
N GLU A 27 11.95 13.30 3.22
CA GLU A 27 11.48 14.47 3.95
C GLU A 27 12.47 14.83 5.08
N PRO A 28 12.81 16.13 5.27
CA PRO A 28 13.81 16.53 6.28
C PRO A 28 13.45 16.10 7.71
N ASP A 29 12.16 16.13 8.06
CA ASP A 29 11.68 15.78 9.40
C ASP A 29 11.86 14.28 9.74
N PHE A 30 12.05 13.43 8.73
CA PHE A 30 12.15 11.99 8.86
C PHE A 30 13.47 11.43 8.32
N ALA A 31 14.52 12.24 8.35
CA ALA A 31 15.87 11.83 7.94
C ALA A 31 16.40 10.59 8.71
N ALA A 32 15.85 10.31 9.89
CA ALA A 32 16.21 9.14 10.70
C ALA A 32 16.00 7.81 9.98
N ILE A 33 15.05 7.73 9.03
CA ILE A 33 14.81 6.51 8.25
C ILE A 33 15.46 6.52 6.86
N LYS A 34 16.29 7.52 6.57
CA LYS A 34 16.93 7.67 5.25
C LYS A 34 17.63 6.41 4.76
N ASP A 35 18.35 5.74 5.65
CA ASP A 35 19.13 4.54 5.32
C ASP A 35 18.36 3.24 5.60
N SER A 36 17.31 3.29 6.42
CA SER A 36 16.55 2.11 6.88
C SER A 36 15.14 1.99 6.26
N TRP A 37 14.72 2.95 5.43
CA TRP A 37 13.38 2.91 4.84
C TRP A 37 13.09 1.62 4.02
N PRO A 38 14.06 0.99 3.33
CA PRO A 38 13.78 -0.26 2.62
C PRO A 38 13.38 -1.38 3.59
N GLN A 39 14.06 -1.48 4.74
CA GLN A 39 13.72 -2.46 5.77
C GLN A 39 12.36 -2.16 6.41
N VAL A 40 12.06 -0.88 6.67
CA VAL A 40 10.72 -0.47 7.15
C VAL A 40 9.65 -0.91 6.18
N ALA A 41 9.80 -0.61 4.89
CA ALA A 41 8.86 -0.99 3.85
C ALA A 41 8.67 -2.50 3.73
N GLU A 42 9.78 -3.25 3.73
CA GLU A 42 9.75 -4.71 3.63
C GLU A 42 9.06 -5.35 4.82
N HIS A 43 9.45 -5.00 6.04
CA HIS A 43 8.84 -5.52 7.25
C HIS A 43 7.37 -5.16 7.36
N TRP A 44 7.01 -3.92 7.00
CA TRP A 44 5.63 -3.47 6.96
C TRP A 44 4.79 -4.37 6.05
N ARG A 45 5.24 -4.56 4.80
CA ARG A 45 4.54 -5.39 3.83
C ARG A 45 4.43 -6.85 4.28
N GLN A 46 5.51 -7.43 4.76
CA GLN A 46 5.52 -8.81 5.26
C GLN A 46 4.52 -9.02 6.40
N LYS A 47 4.49 -8.12 7.37
CA LYS A 47 3.56 -8.22 8.51
C LYS A 47 2.12 -7.93 8.12
N GLN A 48 1.87 -6.98 7.27
CA GLN A 48 0.55 -6.71 6.72
C GLN A 48 -0.05 -7.96 6.08
N LEU A 49 0.70 -8.64 5.23
CA LEU A 49 0.27 -9.89 4.59
C LEU A 49 0.10 -11.02 5.59
N SER A 50 1.08 -11.21 6.45
CA SER A 50 1.08 -12.26 7.49
C SER A 50 -0.12 -12.12 8.42
N TYR A 51 -0.37 -10.93 8.93
CA TYR A 51 -1.51 -10.66 9.80
C TYR A 51 -2.86 -10.83 9.10
N SER A 52 -2.95 -10.42 7.83
CA SER A 52 -4.14 -10.67 7.00
C SER A 52 -4.46 -12.17 6.92
N TRP A 53 -3.46 -12.99 6.62
CA TRP A 53 -3.65 -14.44 6.49
C TRP A 53 -3.95 -15.12 7.83
N LEU A 54 -3.23 -14.76 8.88
CA LEU A 54 -3.46 -15.32 10.23
C LEU A 54 -4.86 -14.97 10.75
N ARG A 55 -5.31 -13.75 10.57
CA ARG A 55 -6.66 -13.34 10.96
C ARG A 55 -7.73 -14.09 10.15
N ALA A 56 -7.50 -14.31 8.86
CA ALA A 56 -8.42 -15.06 8.01
C ALA A 56 -8.56 -16.52 8.48
N VAL A 57 -7.45 -17.21 8.74
CA VAL A 57 -7.49 -18.64 9.12
C VAL A 57 -7.93 -18.87 10.56
N THR A 58 -7.77 -17.88 11.45
CA THR A 58 -8.19 -17.98 12.85
C THR A 58 -9.62 -17.46 13.09
N GLY A 59 -10.28 -16.94 12.06
CA GLY A 59 -11.62 -16.36 12.18
C GLY A 59 -11.65 -15.00 12.92
N ALA A 60 -10.50 -14.36 13.10
CA ALA A 60 -10.33 -13.05 13.75
C ALA A 60 -10.19 -11.92 12.71
N HIS A 61 -10.99 -11.99 11.65
CA HIS A 61 -10.95 -11.01 10.57
C HIS A 61 -11.10 -9.58 11.08
N ASP A 62 -10.27 -8.68 10.55
CA ASP A 62 -10.40 -7.24 10.72
C ASP A 62 -10.19 -6.56 9.36
N ASP A 63 -10.52 -5.27 9.24
CA ASP A 63 -10.34 -4.59 7.98
C ASP A 63 -8.85 -4.41 7.62
N PHE A 64 -8.59 -4.18 6.35
CA PHE A 64 -7.23 -4.07 5.84
C PHE A 64 -6.48 -2.85 6.39
N TRP A 65 -7.21 -1.79 6.76
CA TRP A 65 -6.61 -0.62 7.40
C TRP A 65 -6.05 -0.93 8.78
N GLN A 66 -6.81 -1.68 9.59
CA GLN A 66 -6.34 -2.11 10.91
C GLN A 66 -5.07 -2.96 10.78
N VAL A 67 -5.09 -3.94 9.88
CA VAL A 67 -3.92 -4.79 9.60
C VAL A 67 -2.73 -3.98 9.09
N THR A 68 -2.98 -2.96 8.28
CA THR A 68 -1.95 -2.05 7.79
C THR A 68 -1.29 -1.28 8.93
N GLN A 69 -2.05 -0.80 9.89
CA GLN A 69 -1.52 -0.12 11.08
C GLN A 69 -0.70 -1.06 11.97
N GLU A 70 -1.23 -2.24 12.26
CA GLU A 70 -0.54 -3.25 13.08
C GLU A 70 0.77 -3.71 12.45
N GLY A 71 0.79 -3.89 11.14
CA GLY A 71 2.00 -4.22 10.39
C GLY A 71 3.06 -3.13 10.46
N LEU A 72 2.62 -1.86 10.39
CA LEU A 72 3.52 -0.72 10.55
C LEU A 72 4.10 -0.64 11.96
N ASP A 73 3.28 -0.80 12.98
CA ASP A 73 3.74 -0.77 14.37
C ASP A 73 4.85 -1.80 14.61
N TRP A 74 4.66 -3.02 14.11
CA TRP A 74 5.69 -4.05 14.20
C TRP A 74 6.96 -3.67 13.41
N ALA A 75 6.82 -3.12 12.22
CA ALA A 75 7.96 -2.72 11.38
C ALA A 75 8.78 -1.61 12.03
N LEU A 76 8.12 -0.62 12.63
CA LEU A 76 8.79 0.46 13.35
C LEU A 76 9.52 -0.05 14.59
N GLU A 77 8.91 -0.93 15.37
CA GLU A 77 9.55 -1.56 16.52
C GLU A 77 10.80 -2.35 16.07
N LYS A 78 10.66 -3.18 15.04
CA LYS A 78 11.74 -4.01 14.51
C LYS A 78 12.93 -3.20 14.01
N THR A 79 12.69 -2.01 13.49
CA THR A 79 13.73 -1.11 12.94
C THR A 79 14.20 -0.02 13.92
N GLY A 80 13.68 -0.02 15.15
CA GLY A 80 14.08 0.93 16.20
C GLY A 80 13.49 2.33 16.06
N HIS A 81 12.32 2.46 15.41
CA HIS A 81 11.62 3.73 15.19
C HIS A 81 10.26 3.83 15.88
N ASP A 82 9.98 2.95 16.84
CA ASP A 82 8.70 2.88 17.57
C ASP A 82 8.48 4.05 18.55
N ASP A 83 9.50 4.81 18.84
CA ASP A 83 9.46 6.03 19.66
C ASP A 83 9.12 7.31 18.85
N ASN A 84 8.75 7.18 17.58
CA ASN A 84 8.49 8.31 16.70
C ASN A 84 7.05 8.32 16.18
N PRO A 85 6.08 8.85 16.98
CA PRO A 85 4.68 8.89 16.58
C PRO A 85 4.40 9.79 15.36
N ALA A 86 5.21 10.82 15.14
CA ALA A 86 5.10 11.68 13.96
C ALA A 86 5.43 10.92 12.67
N LEU A 87 6.47 10.10 12.69
CA LEU A 87 6.83 9.22 11.58
C LEU A 87 5.70 8.21 11.29
N ARG A 88 5.16 7.57 12.32
CA ARG A 88 4.03 6.64 12.19
C ARG A 88 2.85 7.32 11.49
N ALA A 89 2.44 8.48 11.98
CA ALA A 89 1.32 9.23 11.41
C ALA A 89 1.58 9.61 9.94
N ARG A 90 2.81 10.01 9.60
CA ARG A 90 3.17 10.37 8.23
C ARG A 90 3.15 9.17 7.29
N LEU A 91 3.69 8.03 7.70
CA LEU A 91 3.68 6.80 6.90
C LEU A 91 2.25 6.33 6.62
N LEU A 92 1.37 6.39 7.63
CA LEU A 92 -0.03 6.04 7.45
C LEU A 92 -0.75 7.01 6.49
N ALA A 93 -0.50 8.30 6.59
CA ALA A 93 -1.06 9.29 5.67
C ALA A 93 -0.60 9.04 4.22
N LEU A 94 0.68 8.76 4.03
CA LEU A 94 1.25 8.43 2.71
C LEU A 94 0.71 7.11 2.15
N TYR A 95 0.31 6.17 3.00
CA TYR A 95 -0.30 4.92 2.56
C TYR A 95 -1.70 5.11 1.94
N TRP A 96 -2.44 6.13 2.36
CA TRP A 96 -3.70 6.53 1.72
C TRP A 96 -3.50 7.11 0.32
N GLU A 97 -2.33 7.68 0.05
CA GLU A 97 -2.00 8.43 -1.15
C GLU A 97 -0.86 7.78 -1.93
N LEU A 98 -0.83 6.43 -1.94
CA LEU A 98 0.22 5.69 -2.63
C LEU A 98 0.32 6.06 -4.10
N GLN A 99 1.57 6.13 -4.57
CA GLN A 99 1.86 6.28 -5.99
C GLN A 99 1.59 4.97 -6.72
N ALA A 100 1.03 5.06 -7.92
CA ALA A 100 1.00 3.92 -8.83
C ALA A 100 2.41 3.61 -9.35
N PHE A 101 2.67 2.35 -9.71
CA PHE A 101 3.85 2.03 -10.50
C PHE A 101 3.83 2.81 -11.82
N THR A 102 4.99 3.20 -12.31
CA THR A 102 5.13 4.15 -13.43
C THR A 102 4.47 3.70 -14.73
N GLU A 103 4.40 2.41 -14.96
CA GLU A 103 3.77 1.80 -16.14
C GLU A 103 2.23 1.74 -16.08
N VAL A 104 1.65 1.80 -14.88
CA VAL A 104 0.21 1.55 -14.65
C VAL A 104 -0.71 2.52 -15.39
N PRO A 105 -0.50 3.86 -15.35
CA PRO A 105 -1.41 4.77 -16.05
C PRO A 105 -1.45 4.51 -17.57
N LYS A 106 -0.29 4.23 -18.16
CA LYS A 106 -0.20 3.92 -19.60
C LYS A 106 -0.86 2.59 -19.92
N MET A 107 -0.64 1.58 -19.11
CA MET A 107 -1.22 0.25 -19.26
C MET A 107 -2.76 0.32 -19.20
N LEU A 108 -3.33 0.98 -18.20
CA LEU A 108 -4.78 1.12 -18.05
C LEU A 108 -5.40 1.87 -19.23
N LYS A 109 -4.74 2.94 -19.70
CA LYS A 109 -5.18 3.67 -20.89
C LYS A 109 -5.18 2.79 -22.15
N THR A 110 -4.17 1.95 -22.30
CA THR A 110 -4.07 1.02 -23.43
C THR A 110 -5.22 -0.01 -23.41
N LEU A 111 -5.51 -0.59 -22.25
CA LEU A 111 -6.61 -1.52 -22.09
C LEU A 111 -7.98 -0.87 -22.39
N LYS A 112 -8.20 0.33 -21.88
CA LYS A 112 -9.41 1.09 -22.14
C LYS A 112 -9.59 1.42 -23.62
N ASN A 113 -8.51 1.81 -24.30
CA ASN A 113 -8.54 2.09 -25.75
C ASN A 113 -8.80 0.82 -26.58
N ALA A 114 -8.45 -0.35 -26.05
CA ALA A 114 -8.78 -1.64 -26.66
C ALA A 114 -10.21 -2.12 -26.37
N GLY A 115 -11.02 -1.31 -25.69
CA GLY A 115 -12.42 -1.62 -25.38
C GLY A 115 -12.60 -2.54 -24.18
N LEU A 116 -11.56 -2.74 -23.36
CA LEU A 116 -11.63 -3.57 -22.17
C LEU A 116 -12.05 -2.75 -20.95
N ASN A 117 -12.89 -3.32 -20.12
CA ASN A 117 -13.17 -2.79 -18.79
C ASN A 117 -12.03 -3.11 -17.83
N THR A 118 -11.84 -2.27 -16.84
CA THR A 118 -10.87 -2.50 -15.77
C THR A 118 -11.56 -2.45 -14.42
N ALA A 119 -11.16 -3.33 -13.51
CA ALA A 119 -11.71 -3.42 -12.16
C ALA A 119 -10.60 -3.76 -11.16
N ILE A 120 -10.84 -3.47 -9.88
CA ILE A 120 -9.96 -3.85 -8.78
C ILE A 120 -10.66 -4.91 -7.93
N LEU A 121 -9.92 -5.96 -7.57
CA LEU A 121 -10.29 -6.92 -6.54
C LEU A 121 -9.17 -6.93 -5.50
N SER A 122 -9.44 -6.46 -4.29
CA SER A 122 -8.43 -6.20 -3.28
C SER A 122 -8.97 -6.44 -1.87
N ASN A 123 -8.06 -6.68 -0.92
CA ASN A 123 -8.36 -6.69 0.52
C ASN A 123 -8.56 -5.28 1.09
N GLY A 124 -8.17 -4.23 0.36
CA GLY A 124 -8.36 -2.85 0.77
C GLY A 124 -9.84 -2.50 0.95
N SER A 125 -10.14 -1.67 1.94
CA SER A 125 -11.50 -1.14 2.08
C SER A 125 -11.87 -0.23 0.89
N PRO A 126 -13.17 -0.08 0.57
CA PRO A 126 -13.57 0.85 -0.49
C PRO A 126 -12.98 2.24 -0.35
N ALA A 127 -12.96 2.79 0.86
CA ALA A 127 -12.40 4.12 1.12
C ALA A 127 -10.89 4.20 0.86
N MET A 128 -10.12 3.16 1.24
CA MET A 128 -8.69 3.10 0.95
C MET A 128 -8.43 3.05 -0.56
N LEU A 129 -9.20 2.24 -1.29
CA LEU A 129 -9.05 2.09 -2.74
C LEU A 129 -9.44 3.39 -3.47
N GLU A 130 -10.50 4.05 -3.04
CA GLU A 130 -10.92 5.34 -3.59
C GLU A 130 -9.84 6.41 -3.39
N GLY A 131 -9.25 6.48 -2.18
CA GLY A 131 -8.14 7.37 -1.89
C GLY A 131 -6.93 7.12 -2.78
N ALA A 132 -6.51 5.87 -2.91
CA ALA A 132 -5.36 5.49 -3.74
C ALA A 132 -5.59 5.76 -5.24
N VAL A 133 -6.74 5.40 -5.77
CA VAL A 133 -7.12 5.64 -7.19
C VAL A 133 -7.15 7.13 -7.49
N SER A 134 -7.78 7.92 -6.61
CA SER A 134 -7.90 9.37 -6.75
C SER A 134 -6.54 10.05 -6.68
N SER A 135 -5.72 9.71 -5.70
CA SER A 135 -4.37 10.28 -5.52
C SER A 135 -3.44 9.94 -6.69
N ALA A 136 -3.53 8.74 -7.23
CA ALA A 136 -2.74 8.31 -8.38
C ALA A 136 -3.27 8.80 -9.73
N GLY A 137 -4.44 9.44 -9.77
CA GLY A 137 -5.05 9.94 -11.00
C GLY A 137 -5.48 8.85 -11.98
N LEU A 138 -5.87 7.71 -11.46
CA LEU A 138 -6.29 6.53 -12.27
C LEU A 138 -7.80 6.51 -12.57
#